data_a97574313b62b1d499adad1d3c1e22cc
#
_entry.id   a97574313b62b1d499adad1d3c1e22cc
#
_cell.length_a   1.000
_cell.length_b   1.000
_cell.length_c   1.000
_cell.angle_alpha   90.00
_cell.angle_beta   90.00
_cell.angle_gamma   90.00
#
_symmetry.space_group_name_H-M   'P 1'
#
loop_
_entity.id
_entity.type
_entity.pdbx_description
1 polymer ?
#
loop_
_entity_poly.entity_id
_entity_poly.type
_entity_poly.pdbx_seq_one_letter_code
_entity_poly.pdbx_strand_id
1 'polypeptide(L)'
;MGNRNKDIEKLFEQKNLLESKIKMIKQIIADLEKLKQDEFVYCFVDFNPYKDERLVESELGMIPEGWKVGTFTDLLKKYNQKTENINLDKVLETSYQFSHYVYYAWKSKYDQGITNGFENEPVLIPAEADLKSYEEQAGVYQSIKQKEEAKLSCLLKKRKLLLRLETLE
;
A
#
# COMPACT_ATOMS: atom_id res chain seq x y z
N MET A 1 10.07 51.64 5.00
CA MET A 1 11.04 50.51 4.98
C MET A 1 10.75 49.42 6.01
N GLY A 2 10.26 49.69 7.18
CA GLY A 2 10.01 48.68 8.23
C GLY A 2 8.90 47.64 7.92
N ASN A 3 7.96 47.92 7.05
CA ASN A 3 6.82 47.02 6.78
C ASN A 3 7.19 45.92 5.80
N ARG A 4 7.99 46.22 4.77
CA ARG A 4 8.39 45.28 3.71
C ARG A 4 9.28 44.15 4.24
N ASN A 5 10.21 44.41 5.14
CA ASN A 5 11.05 43.39 5.77
C ASN A 5 10.22 42.40 6.62
N LYS A 6 9.23 42.92 7.37
CA LYS A 6 8.32 42.06 8.16
C LYS A 6 7.46 41.15 7.29
N ASP A 7 7.04 41.64 6.14
CA ASP A 7 6.22 40.85 5.21
C ASP A 7 7.06 39.72 4.58
N ILE A 8 8.33 39.98 4.23
CA ILE A 8 9.28 38.99 3.71
C ILE A 8 9.60 37.93 4.78
N GLU A 9 9.87 38.34 6.02
CA GLU A 9 10.10 37.42 7.14
C GLU A 9 8.90 36.49 7.34
N LYS A 10 7.69 37.06 7.33
CA LYS A 10 6.44 36.29 7.49
C LYS A 10 6.22 35.28 6.35
N LEU A 11 6.51 35.66 5.11
CA LEU A 11 6.44 34.75 3.96
C LEU A 11 7.45 33.60 4.08
N PHE A 12 8.67 33.92 4.54
CA PHE A 12 9.70 32.91 4.76
C PHE A 12 9.31 31.90 5.87
N GLU A 13 8.76 32.38 6.97
CA GLU A 13 8.23 31.52 8.04
C GLU A 13 7.10 30.64 7.55
N GLN A 14 6.16 31.18 6.78
CA GLN A 14 5.06 30.42 6.20
C GLN A 14 5.55 29.33 5.25
N LYS A 15 6.57 29.62 4.43
CA LYS A 15 7.19 28.65 3.54
C LYS A 15 7.84 27.52 4.32
N ASN A 16 8.63 27.83 5.34
CA ASN A 16 9.30 26.81 6.16
C ASN A 16 8.30 25.90 6.88
N LEU A 17 7.23 26.49 7.41
CA LEU A 17 6.15 25.73 8.04
C LEU A 17 5.45 24.79 7.02
N LEU A 18 5.22 25.28 5.81
CA LEU A 18 4.60 24.52 4.75
C LEU A 18 5.48 23.33 4.30
N GLU A 19 6.79 23.55 4.11
CA GLU A 19 7.74 22.49 3.77
C GLU A 19 7.83 21.42 4.87
N SER A 20 7.81 21.83 6.14
CA SER A 20 7.79 20.90 7.27
C SER A 20 6.53 20.05 7.28
N LYS A 21 5.36 20.63 7.02
CA LYS A 21 4.09 19.90 6.90
C LYS A 21 4.09 18.91 5.73
N ILE A 22 4.60 19.33 4.57
CA ILE A 22 4.73 18.46 3.39
C ILE A 22 5.62 17.26 3.71
N LYS A 23 6.77 17.47 4.34
CA LYS A 23 7.70 16.41 4.74
C LYS A 23 7.02 15.42 5.70
N MET A 24 6.32 15.93 6.71
CA MET A 24 5.61 15.10 7.69
C MET A 24 4.53 14.23 7.03
N ILE A 25 3.70 14.79 6.15
CA ILE A 25 2.64 14.04 5.48
C ILE A 25 3.24 12.98 4.53
N LYS A 26 4.30 13.28 3.81
CA LYS A 26 5.01 12.28 2.99
C LYS A 26 5.52 11.12 3.83
N GLN A 27 6.03 11.39 5.03
CA GLN A 27 6.46 10.33 5.95
C GLN A 27 5.28 9.48 6.43
N ILE A 28 4.16 10.09 6.81
CA ILE A 28 2.94 9.37 7.22
C ILE A 28 2.46 8.45 6.10
N ILE A 29 2.44 8.92 4.85
CA ILE A 29 2.04 8.11 3.69
C ILE A 29 2.97 6.90 3.52
N ALA A 30 4.28 7.10 3.64
CA ALA A 30 5.26 6.02 3.56
C ALA A 30 5.11 5.01 4.71
N ASP A 31 4.86 5.48 5.93
CA ASP A 31 4.66 4.63 7.10
C ASP A 31 3.36 3.80 6.98
N LEU A 32 2.29 4.37 6.44
CA LEU A 32 1.04 3.65 6.17
C LEU A 32 1.21 2.56 5.12
N GLU A 33 1.99 2.82 4.08
CA GLU A 33 2.31 1.80 3.06
C GLU A 33 3.12 0.66 3.67
N LYS A 34 4.10 0.99 4.51
CA LYS A 34 4.89 0.00 5.25
C LYS A 34 4.02 -0.82 6.19
N LEU A 35 3.10 -0.21 6.94
CA LEU A 35 2.18 -0.92 7.82
C LEU A 35 1.33 -1.94 7.07
N LYS A 36 0.82 -1.63 5.90
CA LYS A 36 0.08 -2.59 5.07
C LYS A 36 0.94 -3.80 4.68
N GLN A 37 2.19 -3.55 4.30
CA GLN A 37 3.12 -4.62 3.95
C GLN A 37 3.50 -5.47 5.18
N ASP A 38 3.79 -4.82 6.30
CA ASP A 38 4.13 -5.50 7.56
C ASP A 38 2.96 -6.36 8.06
N GLU A 39 1.73 -5.90 7.91
CA GLU A 39 0.51 -6.67 8.23
C GLU A 39 0.38 -7.92 7.35
N PHE A 40 0.68 -7.80 6.05
CA PHE A 40 0.70 -8.96 5.16
C PHE A 40 1.74 -10.00 5.61
N VAL A 41 2.96 -9.57 5.92
CA VAL A 41 4.02 -10.46 6.42
C VAL A 41 3.60 -11.11 7.74
N TYR A 42 3.10 -10.32 8.67
CA TYR A 42 2.63 -10.78 9.99
C TYR A 42 1.56 -11.88 9.89
N CYS A 43 0.60 -11.70 8.98
CA CYS A 43 -0.52 -12.64 8.82
C CYS A 43 -0.17 -13.84 7.94
N PHE A 44 0.52 -13.67 6.82
CA PHE A 44 0.59 -14.66 5.75
C PHE A 44 2.00 -15.21 5.46
N VAL A 45 3.01 -14.64 6.07
CA VAL A 45 4.39 -15.17 6.02
C VAL A 45 4.77 -15.77 7.36
N ASP A 46 4.54 -15.03 8.44
CA ASP A 46 4.88 -15.44 9.80
C ASP A 46 3.76 -16.21 10.49
N PHE A 47 2.55 -16.20 9.97
CA PHE A 47 1.34 -16.83 10.52
C PHE A 47 1.07 -16.46 11.99
N ASN A 48 1.44 -15.25 12.41
CA ASN A 48 1.37 -14.82 13.81
C ASN A 48 -0.05 -14.92 14.42
N PRO A 49 -1.14 -14.53 13.73
CA PRO A 49 -2.49 -14.67 14.27
C PRO A 49 -2.95 -16.14 14.39
N TYR A 50 -2.27 -17.06 13.72
CA TYR A 50 -2.69 -18.46 13.56
C TYR A 50 -1.76 -19.43 14.27
N LYS A 51 -0.89 -18.96 15.18
CA LYS A 51 0.10 -19.79 15.89
C LYS A 51 -0.51 -20.88 16.76
N ASP A 52 -1.71 -20.64 17.27
CA ASP A 52 -2.46 -21.56 18.13
C ASP A 52 -3.42 -22.45 17.32
N GLU A 53 -3.49 -22.26 16.01
CA GLU A 53 -4.31 -23.07 15.11
C GLU A 53 -3.59 -24.34 14.70
N ARG A 54 -4.38 -25.35 14.32
CA ARG A 54 -3.83 -26.57 13.73
C ARG A 54 -3.18 -26.26 12.38
N LEU A 55 -1.93 -26.67 12.24
CA LEU A 55 -1.20 -26.57 10.97
C LEU A 55 -1.26 -27.90 10.20
N VAL A 56 -1.34 -27.82 8.91
CA VAL A 56 -1.33 -28.95 7.96
C VAL A 56 -0.19 -28.80 6.96
N GLU A 57 0.36 -29.90 6.52
CA GLU A 57 1.45 -29.93 5.54
C GLU A 57 0.91 -29.57 4.15
N SER A 58 1.68 -28.76 3.40
CA SER A 58 1.40 -28.36 2.03
C SER A 58 2.67 -28.25 1.19
N GLU A 59 2.52 -28.00 -0.10
CA GLU A 59 3.66 -27.76 -1.02
C GLU A 59 4.49 -26.51 -0.63
N LEU A 60 3.90 -25.59 0.12
CA LEU A 60 4.56 -24.37 0.62
C LEU A 60 4.99 -24.49 2.09
N GLY A 61 4.99 -25.71 2.64
CA GLY A 61 5.29 -25.97 4.04
C GLY A 61 4.03 -26.07 4.91
N MET A 62 4.18 -25.84 6.21
CA MET A 62 3.08 -25.91 7.16
C MET A 62 2.20 -24.67 7.05
N ILE A 63 0.90 -24.86 6.83
CA ILE A 63 -0.09 -23.79 6.70
C ILE A 63 -1.27 -24.01 7.66
N PRO A 64 -2.01 -22.98 8.06
CA PRO A 64 -3.21 -23.13 8.88
C PRO A 64 -4.25 -24.05 8.25
N GLU A 65 -4.91 -24.86 9.07
CA GLU A 65 -5.98 -25.76 8.61
C GLU A 65 -7.11 -24.96 7.96
N GLY A 66 -7.60 -25.41 6.82
CA GLY A 66 -8.62 -24.69 6.04
C GLY A 66 -8.07 -23.76 4.97
N TRP A 67 -6.76 -23.49 5.00
CA TRP A 67 -6.11 -22.77 3.90
C TRP A 67 -5.71 -23.75 2.79
N LYS A 68 -5.50 -23.25 1.59
CA LYS A 68 -5.13 -24.04 0.40
C LYS A 68 -3.93 -23.45 -0.29
N VAL A 69 -3.23 -24.28 -1.04
CA VAL A 69 -2.27 -23.86 -2.05
C VAL A 69 -2.96 -23.92 -3.42
N GLY A 70 -2.84 -22.86 -4.18
CA GLY A 70 -3.35 -22.76 -5.54
C GLY A 70 -2.39 -21.98 -6.41
N THR A 71 -2.82 -21.63 -7.60
CA THR A 71 -2.09 -20.71 -8.48
C THR A 71 -2.58 -19.28 -8.29
N PHE A 72 -1.80 -18.34 -8.79
CA PHE A 72 -2.23 -16.93 -8.79
C PHE A 72 -3.49 -16.73 -9.66
N THR A 73 -3.62 -17.51 -10.72
CA THR A 73 -4.82 -17.56 -11.54
C THR A 73 -6.05 -17.98 -10.74
N ASP A 74 -5.92 -18.98 -9.85
CA ASP A 74 -7.02 -19.40 -8.97
C ASP A 74 -7.40 -18.31 -7.97
N LEU A 75 -6.42 -17.62 -7.42
CA LEU A 75 -6.63 -16.48 -6.53
C LEU A 75 -7.39 -15.35 -7.23
N LEU A 76 -7.00 -14.98 -8.45
CA LEU A 76 -7.65 -13.93 -9.23
C LEU A 76 -9.08 -14.27 -9.61
N LYS A 77 -9.38 -15.54 -9.89
CA LYS A 77 -10.75 -16.01 -10.17
C LYS A 77 -11.72 -15.74 -8.99
N LYS A 78 -11.24 -15.85 -7.75
CA LYS A 78 -12.05 -15.50 -6.56
C LYS A 78 -12.59 -14.07 -6.61
N TYR A 79 -11.86 -13.15 -7.24
CA TYR A 79 -12.23 -11.75 -7.37
C TYR A 79 -12.90 -11.42 -8.72
N ASN A 80 -13.39 -12.44 -9.45
CA ASN A 80 -13.98 -12.30 -10.78
C ASN A 80 -13.10 -11.56 -11.80
N GLN A 81 -11.77 -11.64 -11.62
CA GLN A 81 -10.84 -11.06 -12.56
C GLN A 81 -10.62 -12.00 -13.76
N LYS A 82 -10.65 -11.44 -14.96
CA LYS A 82 -10.30 -12.17 -16.18
C LYS A 82 -8.80 -12.43 -16.15
N THR A 83 -8.43 -13.70 -16.27
CA THR A 83 -7.04 -14.16 -16.20
C THR A 83 -6.34 -14.22 -17.57
N GLU A 84 -7.07 -13.91 -18.64
CA GLU A 84 -6.51 -13.84 -19.99
C GLU A 84 -5.59 -12.61 -20.11
N ASN A 85 -4.31 -12.86 -20.41
CA ASN A 85 -3.28 -11.81 -20.57
C ASN A 85 -3.07 -10.92 -19.33
N ILE A 86 -2.70 -11.54 -18.21
CA ILE A 86 -2.30 -10.78 -17.01
C ILE A 86 -1.02 -10.00 -17.35
N ASN A 87 -1.19 -8.70 -17.58
CA ASN A 87 -0.07 -7.78 -17.60
C ASN A 87 0.26 -7.43 -16.14
N LEU A 88 1.48 -7.73 -15.71
CA LEU A 88 1.98 -7.50 -14.34
C LEU A 88 1.81 -6.04 -13.90
N ASP A 89 2.08 -5.09 -14.80
CA ASP A 89 1.90 -3.66 -14.52
C ASP A 89 0.44 -3.31 -14.23
N LYS A 90 -0.49 -3.94 -14.97
CA LYS A 90 -1.93 -3.78 -14.73
C LYS A 90 -2.39 -4.40 -13.42
N VAL A 91 -1.81 -5.50 -12.98
CA VAL A 91 -2.10 -6.10 -11.67
C VAL A 91 -1.64 -5.16 -10.56
N LEU A 92 -0.49 -4.51 -10.69
CA LEU A 92 -0.01 -3.50 -9.76
C LEU A 92 -0.95 -2.30 -9.66
N GLU A 93 -1.40 -1.78 -10.80
CA GLU A 93 -2.27 -0.62 -10.85
C GLU A 93 -3.69 -0.91 -10.34
N THR A 94 -4.21 -2.10 -10.57
CA THR A 94 -5.61 -2.45 -10.29
C THR A 94 -5.81 -3.31 -9.04
N SER A 95 -4.79 -4.01 -8.56
CA SER A 95 -4.94 -4.92 -7.42
C SER A 95 -5.38 -4.22 -6.13
N TYR A 96 -4.93 -3.00 -5.88
CA TYR A 96 -5.43 -2.18 -4.78
C TYR A 96 -6.93 -1.90 -4.83
N GLN A 97 -7.53 -1.96 -6.00
CA GLN A 97 -8.96 -1.68 -6.16
C GLN A 97 -9.84 -2.84 -5.75
N PHE A 98 -9.32 -4.08 -5.78
CA PHE A 98 -10.11 -5.26 -5.46
C PHE A 98 -9.53 -6.12 -4.33
N SER A 99 -8.22 -6.13 -4.09
CA SER A 99 -7.61 -6.93 -3.02
C SER A 99 -6.21 -6.47 -2.66
N HIS A 100 -5.99 -6.12 -1.40
CA HIS A 100 -4.67 -5.86 -0.85
C HIS A 100 -3.84 -7.16 -0.75
N TYR A 101 -4.49 -8.28 -0.44
CA TYR A 101 -3.84 -9.58 -0.38
C TYR A 101 -3.20 -9.97 -1.71
N VAL A 102 -3.96 -9.86 -2.80
CA VAL A 102 -3.46 -10.16 -4.16
C VAL A 102 -2.24 -9.31 -4.50
N TYR A 103 -2.30 -8.03 -4.20
CA TYR A 103 -1.18 -7.11 -4.44
C TYR A 103 0.09 -7.53 -3.69
N TYR A 104 0.00 -7.77 -2.38
CA TYR A 104 1.18 -8.12 -1.59
C TYR A 104 1.67 -9.55 -1.84
N ALA A 105 0.79 -10.50 -2.12
CA ALA A 105 1.16 -11.83 -2.56
C ALA A 105 1.99 -11.78 -3.86
N TRP A 106 1.53 -10.98 -4.82
CA TRP A 106 2.25 -10.74 -6.06
C TRP A 106 3.58 -10.02 -5.81
N LYS A 107 3.56 -8.91 -5.05
CA LYS A 107 4.76 -8.13 -4.74
C LYS A 107 5.84 -8.99 -4.08
N SER A 108 5.46 -9.86 -3.16
CA SER A 108 6.38 -10.80 -2.51
C SER A 108 7.09 -11.71 -3.51
N LYS A 109 6.39 -12.21 -4.54
CA LYS A 109 6.97 -13.02 -5.61
C LYS A 109 7.88 -12.19 -6.52
N TYR A 110 7.45 -11.00 -6.88
CA TYR A 110 8.24 -10.07 -7.68
C TYR A 110 9.56 -9.70 -6.99
N ASP A 111 9.53 -9.40 -5.71
CA ASP A 111 10.72 -9.09 -4.91
C ASP A 111 11.69 -10.28 -4.78
N GLN A 112 11.20 -11.51 -4.95
CA GLN A 112 12.00 -12.74 -5.06
C GLN A 112 12.59 -12.97 -6.47
N GLY A 113 12.35 -12.07 -7.41
CA GLY A 113 12.88 -12.14 -8.78
C GLY A 113 12.01 -12.92 -9.76
N ILE A 114 10.79 -13.29 -9.39
CA ILE A 114 9.85 -14.01 -10.27
C ILE A 114 9.09 -12.96 -11.08
N THR A 115 9.53 -12.74 -12.32
CA THR A 115 8.97 -11.72 -13.23
C THR A 115 8.19 -12.30 -14.39
N ASN A 116 8.28 -13.63 -14.64
CA ASN A 116 7.62 -14.36 -15.73
C ASN A 116 6.99 -15.66 -15.20
N GLY A 117 5.93 -16.12 -15.84
CA GLY A 117 5.23 -17.36 -15.46
C GLY A 117 4.46 -17.23 -14.14
N PHE A 118 4.20 -16.04 -13.73
CA PHE A 118 3.66 -15.66 -12.45
C PHE A 118 2.26 -16.24 -12.20
N GLU A 119 1.45 -16.35 -13.25
CA GLU A 119 0.11 -16.91 -13.22
C GLU A 119 0.05 -18.36 -12.71
N ASN A 120 1.14 -19.11 -12.87
CA ASN A 120 1.27 -20.51 -12.46
C ASN A 120 2.06 -20.69 -11.16
N GLU A 121 2.57 -19.62 -10.58
CA GLU A 121 3.29 -19.68 -9.31
C GLU A 121 2.37 -20.15 -8.17
N PRO A 122 2.85 -21.04 -7.29
CA PRO A 122 2.10 -21.46 -6.14
C PRO A 122 1.93 -20.30 -5.17
N VAL A 123 0.71 -20.10 -4.70
CA VAL A 123 0.33 -19.06 -3.76
C VAL A 123 -0.60 -19.64 -2.70
N LEU A 124 -0.51 -19.12 -1.47
CA LEU A 124 -1.46 -19.42 -0.43
C LEU A 124 -2.82 -18.82 -0.76
N ILE A 125 -3.87 -19.59 -0.52
CA ILE A 125 -5.26 -19.13 -0.59
C ILE A 125 -5.83 -19.27 0.82
N PRO A 126 -5.82 -18.18 1.62
CA PRO A 126 -6.32 -18.20 2.98
C PRO A 126 -7.80 -18.56 3.05
N ALA A 127 -8.25 -18.99 4.22
CA ALA A 127 -9.68 -19.14 4.49
C ALA A 127 -10.39 -17.79 4.28
N GLU A 128 -11.62 -17.84 3.84
CA GLU A 128 -12.38 -16.63 3.46
C GLU A 128 -12.52 -15.64 4.62
N ALA A 129 -12.75 -16.14 5.84
CA ALA A 129 -12.85 -15.31 7.03
C ALA A 129 -11.55 -14.55 7.36
N ASP A 130 -10.40 -15.22 7.21
CA ASP A 130 -9.08 -14.65 7.47
C ASP A 130 -8.73 -13.61 6.42
N LEU A 131 -9.02 -13.92 5.16
CA LEU A 131 -8.83 -13.01 4.04
C LEU A 131 -9.68 -11.75 4.20
N LYS A 132 -10.96 -11.90 4.58
CA LYS A 132 -11.87 -10.79 4.84
C LYS A 132 -11.37 -9.89 5.97
N SER A 133 -10.93 -10.46 7.08
CA SER A 133 -10.40 -9.72 8.23
C SER A 133 -9.17 -8.90 7.83
N TYR A 134 -8.25 -9.49 7.07
CA TYR A 134 -7.09 -8.79 6.55
C TYR A 134 -7.46 -7.64 5.60
N GLU A 135 -8.38 -7.88 4.66
CA GLU A 135 -8.82 -6.85 3.70
C GLU A 135 -9.50 -5.67 4.41
N GLU A 136 -10.28 -5.92 5.45
CA GLU A 136 -10.87 -4.86 6.27
C GLU A 136 -9.80 -4.01 6.94
N GLN A 137 -8.79 -4.62 7.55
CA GLN A 137 -7.70 -3.92 8.22
C GLN A 137 -6.83 -3.12 7.23
N ALA A 138 -6.44 -3.74 6.12
CA ALA A 138 -5.68 -3.07 5.07
C ALA A 138 -6.48 -1.91 4.44
N GLY A 139 -7.78 -2.06 4.31
CA GLY A 139 -8.70 -1.03 3.85
C GLY A 139 -8.74 0.20 4.77
N VAL A 140 -8.61 0.01 6.08
CA VAL A 140 -8.49 1.13 7.04
C VAL A 140 -7.22 1.93 6.78
N TYR A 141 -6.07 1.27 6.65
CA TYR A 141 -4.80 1.94 6.33
C TYR A 141 -4.86 2.67 4.99
N GLN A 142 -5.46 2.04 3.99
CA GLN A 142 -5.63 2.65 2.67
C GLN A 142 -6.52 3.90 2.72
N SER A 143 -7.60 3.88 3.48
CA SER A 143 -8.50 5.02 3.66
C SER A 143 -7.78 6.21 4.32
N ILE A 144 -6.97 5.95 5.35
CA ILE A 144 -6.16 6.98 6.01
C ILE A 144 -5.12 7.55 5.03
N LYS A 145 -4.45 6.68 4.28
CA LYS A 145 -3.46 7.08 3.26
C LYS A 145 -4.08 8.02 2.23
N GLN A 146 -5.25 7.69 1.69
CA GLN A 146 -5.95 8.55 0.71
C GLN A 146 -6.28 9.93 1.27
N LYS A 147 -6.68 10.03 2.54
CA LYS A 147 -6.91 11.32 3.20
C LYS A 147 -5.63 12.14 3.32
N GLU A 148 -4.51 11.51 3.67
CA GLU A 148 -3.21 12.18 3.76
C GLU A 148 -2.69 12.60 2.38
N GLU A 149 -2.90 11.80 1.34
CA GLU A 149 -2.59 12.16 -0.06
C GLU A 149 -3.39 13.38 -0.54
N ALA A 150 -4.67 13.48 -0.16
CA ALA A 150 -5.49 14.65 -0.46
C ALA A 150 -4.96 15.92 0.24
N LYS A 151 -4.55 15.82 1.51
CA LYS A 151 -3.91 16.92 2.24
C LYS A 151 -2.59 17.34 1.58
N LEU A 152 -1.76 16.36 1.19
CA LEU A 152 -0.51 16.60 0.50
C LEU A 152 -0.73 17.37 -0.82
N SER A 153 -1.69 16.94 -1.63
CA SER A 153 -2.05 17.62 -2.86
C SER A 153 -2.43 19.09 -2.64
N CYS A 154 -3.21 19.37 -1.60
CA CYS A 154 -3.58 20.73 -1.22
C CYS A 154 -2.36 21.58 -0.81
N LEU A 155 -1.45 21.02 0.00
CA LEU A 155 -0.23 21.71 0.43
C LEU A 155 0.73 21.99 -0.72
N LEU A 156 0.85 21.05 -1.67
CA LEU A 156 1.67 21.23 -2.87
C LEU A 156 1.14 22.36 -3.77
N LYS A 157 -0.18 22.49 -3.88
CA LYS A 157 -0.81 23.62 -4.58
C LYS A 157 -0.50 24.96 -3.89
N LYS A 158 -0.60 25.01 -2.56
CA LYS A 158 -0.25 26.20 -1.75
C LYS A 158 1.23 26.57 -1.94
N ARG A 159 2.14 25.58 -1.90
CA ARG A 159 3.56 25.79 -2.15
C ARG A 159 3.82 26.43 -3.51
N LYS A 160 3.17 25.90 -4.55
CA LYS A 160 3.30 26.46 -5.91
C LYS A 160 2.83 27.91 -6.00
N LEU A 161 1.79 28.29 -5.28
CA LEU A 161 1.32 29.67 -5.23
C LEU A 161 2.32 30.60 -4.51
N LEU A 162 2.88 30.17 -3.38
CA LEU A 162 3.89 30.96 -2.66
C LEU A 162 5.14 31.19 -3.50
N LEU A 163 5.63 30.16 -4.20
CA LEU A 163 6.80 30.27 -5.09
C LEU A 163 6.56 31.25 -6.26
N ARG A 164 5.32 31.35 -6.76
CA ARG A 164 4.97 32.33 -7.80
C ARG A 164 4.98 33.77 -7.25
N LEU A 165 4.58 33.97 -6.01
CA LEU A 165 4.63 35.29 -5.39
C LEU A 165 6.08 35.77 -5.18
N GLU A 166 7.00 34.85 -4.82
CA GLU A 166 8.43 35.17 -4.69
C GLU A 166 9.07 35.59 -6.04
N THR A 167 8.55 35.10 -7.18
CA THR A 167 9.09 35.44 -8.51
C THR A 167 8.51 36.71 -9.12
N LEU A 168 7.47 37.28 -8.52
CA LEU A 168 6.82 38.51 -9.00
C LEU A 168 7.36 39.77 -8.26
N GLU A 169 8.23 39.62 -7.29
CA GLU A 169 8.95 40.70 -6.59
C GLU A 169 10.37 40.92 -7.16
#